data_7da13e16e5c5b67b0d1af70e8c2485a0
#
_entry.id   7da13e16e5c5b67b0d1af70e8c2485a0
#
_cell.length_a   1.000
_cell.length_b   1.000
_cell.length_c   1.000
_cell.angle_alpha   90.00
_cell.angle_beta   90.00
_cell.angle_gamma   90.00
#
_symmetry.space_group_name_H-M   'P 1'
#
loop_
_entity.id
_entity.type
_entity.pdbx_description
1 polymer ?
#
loop_
_entity_poly.entity_id
_entity_poly.type
_entity_poly.pdbx_seq_one_letter_code
_entity_poly.pdbx_strand_id
1 'polypeptide(L)'
;MTISSWRRVDDNSIPARGKVAGAYVNSALAKTDANRAGFDEALVMNSDGHISEGSAMNVFMVRNGVLVTPPITDNILEGITRRSIMEVARKEFGLDVEERSIDRTEALISDEMFFTGTAAQVVAITKIDHRPIGSGSMGPITTKLRTFYEDVVRGKNSKYANWNVEVK
;
A
#
# COMPACT_ATOMS: atom_id res chain seq x y z
N MET A 1 -0.36 7.29 -10.62
CA MET A 1 0.92 7.38 -9.91
C MET A 1 2.10 7.12 -10.83
N THR A 2 3.33 7.37 -10.40
CA THR A 2 4.58 7.06 -11.13
C THR A 2 5.54 6.26 -10.26
N ILE A 3 6.44 5.48 -10.88
CA ILE A 3 7.54 4.83 -10.17
C ILE A 3 8.66 5.87 -10.02
N SER A 4 9.01 6.17 -8.77
CA SER A 4 9.99 7.19 -8.42
C SER A 4 11.41 6.79 -8.81
N SER A 5 12.23 7.78 -9.18
CA SER A 5 13.68 7.63 -9.28
C SER A 5 14.36 7.59 -7.90
N TRP A 6 13.72 8.17 -6.88
CA TRP A 6 14.18 8.05 -5.50
C TRP A 6 13.99 6.62 -5.00
N ARG A 7 15.00 6.10 -4.31
CA ARG A 7 14.95 4.79 -3.67
C ARG A 7 14.52 4.92 -2.21
N ARG A 8 13.86 3.88 -1.68
CA ARG A 8 13.54 3.81 -0.26
C ARG A 8 14.83 3.82 0.56
N VAL A 9 14.84 4.55 1.67
CA VAL A 9 15.96 4.54 2.61
C VAL A 9 16.11 3.14 3.20
N ASP A 10 17.33 2.61 3.18
CA ASP A 10 17.62 1.30 3.74
C ASP A 10 17.48 1.29 5.26
N ASP A 11 17.01 0.16 5.81
CA ASP A 11 16.78 -0.03 7.24
C ASP A 11 18.07 0.19 8.08
N ASN A 12 19.25 -0.13 7.49
CA ASN A 12 20.56 0.12 8.10
C ASN A 12 20.95 1.61 8.15
N SER A 13 20.26 2.48 7.38
CA SER A 13 20.49 3.92 7.39
C SER A 13 19.52 4.63 8.32
N ILE A 14 18.24 4.34 8.19
CA ILE A 14 17.15 4.83 9.05
C ILE A 14 16.16 3.68 9.24
N PRO A 15 15.90 3.23 10.48
CA PRO A 15 15.00 2.12 10.73
C PRO A 15 13.60 2.32 10.11
N ALA A 16 13.26 1.52 9.12
CA ALA A 16 11.99 1.63 8.39
C ALA A 16 10.78 1.40 9.33
N ARG A 17 10.92 0.50 10.31
CA ARG A 17 9.89 0.17 11.32
C ARG A 17 9.64 1.30 12.31
N GLY A 18 10.62 2.19 12.53
CA GLY A 18 10.58 3.21 13.58
C GLY A 18 9.68 4.41 13.28
N LYS A 19 9.19 4.57 12.06
CA LYS A 19 8.44 5.75 11.61
C LYS A 19 9.16 7.06 11.92
N VAL A 20 10.50 7.07 11.75
CA VAL A 20 11.38 8.20 12.07
C VAL A 20 11.12 9.37 11.14
N ALA A 21 10.90 10.57 11.68
CA ALA A 21 10.58 11.77 10.89
C ALA A 21 11.62 12.07 9.81
N GLY A 22 12.91 11.82 10.05
CA GLY A 22 13.97 12.02 9.07
C GLY A 22 13.81 11.21 7.78
N ALA A 23 13.22 10.01 7.84
CA ALA A 23 12.96 9.19 6.65
C ALA A 23 11.94 9.84 5.70
N TYR A 24 11.06 10.71 6.22
CA TYR A 24 10.04 11.38 5.40
C TYR A 24 10.59 12.45 4.47
N VAL A 25 11.82 12.91 4.65
CA VAL A 25 12.49 13.79 3.66
C VAL A 25 12.59 13.06 2.32
N ASN A 26 13.02 11.80 2.31
CA ASN A 26 13.07 10.97 1.09
C ASN A 26 11.66 10.81 0.47
N SER A 27 10.67 10.52 1.30
CA SER A 27 9.27 10.41 0.87
C SER A 27 8.73 11.71 0.25
N ALA A 28 9.05 12.85 0.87
CA ALA A 28 8.64 14.16 0.38
C ALA A 28 9.27 14.49 -0.99
N LEU A 29 10.53 14.14 -1.20
CA LEU A 29 11.22 14.32 -2.49
C LEU A 29 10.53 13.46 -3.57
N ALA A 30 10.31 12.17 -3.31
CA ALA A 30 9.63 11.27 -4.23
C ALA A 30 8.21 11.78 -4.60
N LYS A 31 7.45 12.20 -3.60
CA LYS A 31 6.08 12.75 -3.77
C LYS A 31 6.08 14.06 -4.56
N THR A 32 7.01 14.96 -4.25
CA THR A 32 7.11 16.25 -4.90
C THR A 32 7.44 16.10 -6.38
N ASP A 33 8.39 15.23 -6.72
CA ASP A 33 8.75 14.97 -8.12
C ASP A 33 7.59 14.32 -8.88
N ALA A 34 6.88 13.37 -8.27
CA ALA A 34 5.67 12.79 -8.86
C ALA A 34 4.62 13.87 -9.16
N ASN A 35 4.33 14.74 -8.18
CA ASN A 35 3.35 15.81 -8.36
C ASN A 35 3.77 16.82 -9.45
N ARG A 36 5.05 17.20 -9.52
CA ARG A 36 5.57 18.07 -10.59
C ARG A 36 5.47 17.44 -11.97
N ALA A 37 5.56 16.11 -12.05
CA ALA A 37 5.37 15.36 -13.28
C ALA A 37 3.88 15.06 -13.61
N GLY A 38 2.92 15.61 -12.84
CA GLY A 38 1.49 15.43 -13.07
C GLY A 38 0.88 14.13 -12.55
N PHE A 39 1.56 13.47 -11.60
CA PHE A 39 1.04 12.26 -10.95
C PHE A 39 0.59 12.53 -9.52
N ASP A 40 -0.43 11.80 -9.07
CA ASP A 40 -1.00 11.95 -7.71
C ASP A 40 -0.10 11.37 -6.63
N GLU A 41 0.73 10.37 -6.92
CA GLU A 41 1.53 9.64 -5.95
C GLU A 41 2.77 9.01 -6.57
N ALA A 42 3.77 8.69 -5.72
CA ALA A 42 4.98 7.97 -6.07
C ALA A 42 4.96 6.54 -5.50
N LEU A 43 5.33 5.57 -6.33
CA LEU A 43 5.69 4.23 -5.89
C LEU A 43 7.21 4.17 -5.76
N VAL A 44 7.71 3.79 -4.59
CA VAL A 44 9.14 3.80 -4.28
C VAL A 44 9.67 2.37 -4.25
N MET A 45 10.83 2.16 -4.86
CA MET A 45 11.52 0.87 -4.85
C MET A 45 12.67 0.87 -3.84
N ASN A 46 13.02 -0.31 -3.32
CA ASN A 46 14.22 -0.52 -2.51
C ASN A 46 15.50 -0.51 -3.37
N SER A 47 16.68 -0.66 -2.74
CA SER A 47 17.98 -0.72 -3.43
C SER A 47 18.09 -1.90 -4.39
N ASP A 48 17.42 -3.02 -4.11
CA ASP A 48 17.47 -4.23 -4.93
C ASP A 48 16.56 -4.16 -6.16
N GLY A 49 15.77 -3.10 -6.28
CA GLY A 49 14.89 -2.87 -7.43
C GLY A 49 13.48 -3.45 -7.28
N HIS A 50 13.12 -3.93 -6.10
CA HIS A 50 11.75 -4.36 -5.80
C HIS A 50 10.91 -3.19 -5.29
N ILE A 51 9.61 -3.28 -5.48
CA ILE A 51 8.63 -2.33 -4.95
C ILE A 51 8.65 -2.40 -3.43
N SER A 52 8.80 -1.24 -2.80
CA SER A 52 8.73 -1.09 -1.35
C SER A 52 7.35 -0.61 -0.91
N GLU A 53 7.07 0.65 -1.06
CA GLU A 53 5.79 1.25 -0.67
C GLU A 53 5.50 2.54 -1.44
N GLY A 54 4.39 3.22 -1.18
CA GLY A 54 4.15 4.59 -1.63
C GLY A 54 4.98 5.60 -0.83
N SER A 55 4.81 6.90 -1.10
CA SER A 55 5.54 7.94 -0.35
C SER A 55 5.26 7.91 1.16
N ALA A 56 4.04 7.58 1.57
CA ALA A 56 3.62 7.48 2.98
C ALA A 56 2.53 6.42 3.20
N MET A 57 2.48 5.39 2.38
CA MET A 57 1.43 4.36 2.36
C MET A 57 2.02 3.03 1.95
N ASN A 58 1.58 1.94 2.58
CA ASN A 58 1.92 0.60 2.09
C ASN A 58 1.16 0.29 0.80
N VAL A 59 1.68 -0.63 0.01
CA VAL A 59 1.08 -1.06 -1.26
C VAL A 59 0.67 -2.51 -1.24
N PHE A 60 -0.42 -2.81 -1.91
CA PHE A 60 -0.91 -4.13 -2.23
C PHE A 60 -1.11 -4.30 -3.73
N MET A 61 -0.98 -5.52 -4.18
CA MET A 61 -1.25 -5.98 -5.54
C MET A 61 -2.14 -7.20 -5.48
N VAL A 62 -3.07 -7.32 -6.42
CA VAL A 62 -3.78 -8.57 -6.68
C VAL A 62 -3.21 -9.18 -7.96
N ARG A 63 -2.83 -10.44 -7.87
CA ARG A 63 -2.30 -11.20 -8.99
C ARG A 63 -2.88 -12.60 -9.00
N ASN A 64 -3.61 -12.98 -10.05
CA ASN A 64 -4.28 -14.28 -10.17
C ASN A 64 -5.14 -14.64 -8.95
N GLY A 65 -5.84 -13.65 -8.38
CA GLY A 65 -6.69 -13.84 -7.20
C GLY A 65 -5.97 -13.85 -5.85
N VAL A 66 -4.63 -13.81 -5.83
CA VAL A 66 -3.82 -13.72 -4.61
C VAL A 66 -3.55 -12.27 -4.26
N LEU A 67 -3.71 -11.90 -3.00
CA LEU A 67 -3.35 -10.58 -2.48
C LEU A 67 -1.88 -10.59 -2.06
N VAL A 68 -1.08 -9.76 -2.70
CA VAL A 68 0.37 -9.68 -2.48
C VAL A 68 0.75 -8.31 -1.91
N THR A 69 1.67 -8.28 -0.96
CA THR A 69 2.25 -7.05 -0.41
C THR A 69 3.74 -7.25 -0.17
N PRO A 70 4.58 -6.21 -0.35
CA PRO A 70 6.00 -6.31 -0.05
C PRO A 70 6.24 -6.78 1.39
N PRO A 71 7.25 -7.63 1.63
CA PRO A 71 7.62 -8.08 2.96
C PRO A 71 8.31 -6.94 3.73
N ILE A 72 8.42 -7.10 5.03
CA ILE A 72 9.09 -6.10 5.90
C ILE A 72 10.58 -5.91 5.55
N THR A 73 11.20 -6.91 4.91
CA THR A 73 12.59 -6.85 4.42
C THR A 73 12.79 -5.92 3.23
N ASP A 74 11.72 -5.49 2.56
CA ASP A 74 11.78 -4.52 1.47
C ASP A 74 11.72 -3.06 1.96
N ASN A 75 12.19 -2.81 3.19
CA ASN A 75 12.32 -1.49 3.82
C ASN A 75 10.99 -0.73 3.96
N ILE A 76 9.89 -1.44 4.14
CA ILE A 76 8.56 -0.86 4.34
C ILE A 76 8.32 -0.51 5.82
N LEU A 77 7.39 0.41 6.06
CA LEU A 77 6.79 0.56 7.38
C LEU A 77 5.80 -0.59 7.65
N GLU A 78 5.87 -1.18 8.84
CA GLU A 78 4.88 -2.17 9.30
C GLU A 78 3.56 -1.48 9.65
N GLY A 79 2.81 -1.05 8.64
CA GLY A 79 1.60 -0.25 8.80
C GLY A 79 0.47 -1.01 9.51
N ILE A 80 -0.21 -0.32 10.44
CA ILE A 80 -1.39 -0.89 11.14
C ILE A 80 -2.49 -1.20 10.12
N THR A 81 -2.78 -0.28 9.21
CA THR A 81 -3.78 -0.51 8.15
C THR A 81 -3.39 -1.68 7.25
N ARG A 82 -2.10 -1.82 6.88
CA ARG A 82 -1.60 -2.98 6.12
C ARG A 82 -1.92 -4.28 6.84
N ARG A 83 -1.58 -4.39 8.11
CA ARG A 83 -1.84 -5.59 8.93
C ARG A 83 -3.34 -5.87 9.04
N SER A 84 -4.15 -4.84 9.25
CA SER A 84 -5.62 -4.97 9.31
C SER A 84 -6.20 -5.50 7.99
N ILE A 85 -5.74 -4.99 6.84
CA ILE A 85 -6.20 -5.45 5.52
C ILE A 85 -5.82 -6.92 5.28
N MET A 86 -4.60 -7.34 5.64
CA MET A 86 -4.20 -8.75 5.52
C MET A 86 -5.09 -9.67 6.39
N GLU A 87 -5.39 -9.24 7.61
CA GLU A 87 -6.26 -10.00 8.52
C GLU A 87 -7.69 -10.11 7.97
N VAL A 88 -8.27 -9.00 7.54
CA VAL A 88 -9.62 -8.96 6.93
C VAL A 88 -9.68 -9.81 5.66
N ALA A 89 -8.69 -9.69 4.78
CA ALA A 89 -8.61 -10.46 3.54
C ALA A 89 -8.68 -11.97 3.81
N ARG A 90 -7.89 -12.45 4.77
CA ARG A 90 -7.87 -13.87 5.15
C ARG A 90 -9.15 -14.31 5.85
N LYS A 91 -9.58 -13.56 6.88
CA LYS A 91 -10.66 -13.99 7.79
C LYS A 91 -12.07 -13.80 7.22
N GLU A 92 -12.29 -12.73 6.48
CA GLU A 92 -13.63 -12.35 6.01
C GLU A 92 -13.88 -12.72 4.55
N PHE A 93 -12.81 -12.77 3.76
CA PHE A 93 -12.95 -13.04 2.32
C PHE A 93 -12.28 -14.32 1.84
N GLY A 94 -11.58 -15.03 2.75
CA GLY A 94 -10.89 -16.27 2.39
C GLY A 94 -9.82 -16.09 1.30
N LEU A 95 -9.25 -14.89 1.18
CA LEU A 95 -8.22 -14.60 0.18
C LEU A 95 -6.87 -15.14 0.65
N ASP A 96 -6.13 -15.73 -0.25
CA ASP A 96 -4.73 -16.00 -0.05
C ASP A 96 -3.95 -14.69 -0.02
N VAL A 97 -3.09 -14.53 1.00
CA VAL A 97 -2.29 -13.33 1.22
C VAL A 97 -0.84 -13.70 1.35
N GLU A 98 -0.03 -13.21 0.42
CA GLU A 98 1.41 -13.42 0.37
C GLU A 98 2.19 -12.15 0.71
N GLU A 99 3.19 -12.30 1.57
CA GLU A 99 4.20 -11.29 1.82
C GLU A 99 5.47 -11.68 1.06
N ARG A 100 5.69 -11.07 -0.09
CA ARG A 100 6.85 -11.31 -0.96
C ARG A 100 7.23 -10.05 -1.74
N SER A 101 8.47 -10.02 -2.21
CA SER A 101 8.94 -8.95 -3.10
C SER A 101 8.13 -8.91 -4.39
N ILE A 102 7.95 -7.71 -4.89
CA ILE A 102 7.19 -7.41 -6.12
C ILE A 102 8.14 -6.75 -7.09
N ASP A 103 8.31 -7.35 -8.26
CA ASP A 103 9.08 -6.76 -9.34
C ASP A 103 8.33 -5.58 -9.98
N ARG A 104 9.10 -4.60 -10.46
CA ARG A 104 8.55 -3.45 -11.18
C ARG A 104 7.62 -3.88 -12.33
N THR A 105 8.04 -4.84 -13.11
CA THR A 105 7.27 -5.31 -14.28
C THR A 105 6.05 -6.11 -13.88
N GLU A 106 6.09 -6.83 -12.76
CA GLU A 106 4.93 -7.55 -12.22
C GLU A 106 3.83 -6.58 -11.80
N ALA A 107 4.18 -5.47 -11.15
CA ALA A 107 3.21 -4.43 -10.79
C ALA A 107 2.42 -3.91 -12.01
N LEU A 108 3.09 -3.77 -13.16
CA LEU A 108 2.46 -3.25 -14.40
C LEU A 108 1.45 -4.22 -15.03
N ILE A 109 1.50 -5.50 -14.70
CA ILE A 109 0.62 -6.56 -15.24
C ILE A 109 -0.30 -7.16 -14.16
N SER A 110 -0.43 -6.49 -13.03
CA SER A 110 -1.31 -6.89 -11.93
C SER A 110 -2.77 -6.68 -12.29
N ASP A 111 -3.65 -7.47 -11.65
CA ASP A 111 -5.10 -7.38 -11.85
C ASP A 111 -5.67 -6.15 -11.14
N GLU A 112 -5.20 -5.88 -9.91
CA GLU A 112 -5.55 -4.71 -9.11
C GLU A 112 -4.34 -4.25 -8.31
N MET A 113 -4.28 -2.96 -7.98
CA MET A 113 -3.35 -2.43 -6.97
C MET A 113 -4.04 -1.37 -6.11
N PHE A 114 -3.59 -1.24 -4.87
CA PHE A 114 -4.07 -0.20 -3.97
C PHE A 114 -3.05 0.15 -2.88
N PHE A 115 -3.19 1.35 -2.35
CA PHE A 115 -2.47 1.81 -1.18
C PHE A 115 -3.29 1.64 0.10
N THR A 116 -2.56 1.52 1.22
CA THR A 116 -3.16 1.51 2.56
C THR A 116 -2.40 2.42 3.52
N GLY A 117 -3.13 3.14 4.34
CA GLY A 117 -2.56 4.01 5.36
C GLY A 117 -3.66 4.67 6.21
N THR A 118 -3.29 5.26 7.35
CA THR A 118 -4.27 5.87 8.26
C THR A 118 -5.07 6.98 7.59
N ALA A 119 -4.40 7.90 6.88
CA ALA A 119 -5.07 9.00 6.19
C ALA A 119 -5.75 8.55 4.88
N ALA A 120 -5.08 7.69 4.11
CA ALA A 120 -5.59 7.22 2.83
C ALA A 120 -6.65 6.12 2.97
N GLN A 121 -6.67 5.41 4.11
CA GLN A 121 -7.47 4.20 4.31
C GLN A 121 -7.12 3.14 3.23
N VAL A 122 -7.98 2.94 2.24
CA VAL A 122 -7.73 2.07 1.08
C VAL A 122 -7.99 2.87 -0.19
N VAL A 123 -6.96 3.10 -1.00
CA VAL A 123 -7.04 3.90 -2.24
C VAL A 123 -6.55 3.09 -3.42
N ALA A 124 -7.41 2.87 -4.41
CA ALA A 124 -7.05 2.14 -5.63
C ALA A 124 -5.97 2.87 -6.44
N ILE A 125 -5.05 2.08 -6.99
CA ILE A 125 -4.06 2.49 -7.99
C ILE A 125 -4.59 2.06 -9.34
N THR A 126 -5.04 2.99 -10.15
CA THR A 126 -5.66 2.70 -11.45
C THR A 126 -4.68 2.80 -12.61
N LYS A 127 -3.57 3.54 -12.43
CA LYS A 127 -2.54 3.71 -13.46
C LYS A 127 -1.15 3.85 -12.83
N ILE A 128 -0.14 3.27 -13.49
CA ILE A 128 1.28 3.49 -13.22
C ILE A 128 1.93 3.99 -14.52
N ASP A 129 2.63 5.14 -14.47
CA ASP A 129 3.30 5.75 -15.63
C ASP A 129 2.35 5.85 -16.86
N HIS A 130 1.12 6.33 -16.63
CA HIS A 130 0.01 6.41 -17.60
C HIS A 130 -0.54 5.08 -18.13
N ARG A 131 0.04 3.93 -17.75
CA ARG A 131 -0.45 2.60 -18.12
C ARG A 131 -1.55 2.17 -17.16
N PRO A 132 -2.70 1.71 -17.65
CA PRO A 132 -3.76 1.21 -16.79
C PRO A 132 -3.31 -0.05 -16.04
N ILE A 133 -3.75 -0.21 -14.80
CA ILE A 133 -3.66 -1.43 -14.01
C ILE A 133 -5.01 -2.14 -14.11
N GLY A 134 -4.99 -3.42 -14.50
CA GLY A 134 -6.21 -4.17 -14.75
C GLY A 134 -7.14 -3.44 -15.72
N SER A 135 -8.37 -3.16 -15.29
CA SER A 135 -9.36 -2.41 -16.08
C SER A 135 -9.12 -0.89 -16.12
N GLY A 136 -8.12 -0.36 -15.41
CA GLY A 136 -7.90 1.08 -15.24
C GLY A 136 -8.87 1.75 -14.25
N SER A 137 -9.60 0.94 -13.48
CA SER A 137 -10.53 1.38 -12.43
C SER A 137 -10.32 0.56 -11.15
N MET A 138 -11.00 0.93 -10.07
CA MET A 138 -10.94 0.15 -8.82
C MET A 138 -11.57 -1.22 -9.03
N GLY A 139 -10.80 -2.28 -8.77
CA GLY A 139 -11.24 -3.64 -8.97
C GLY A 139 -12.10 -4.20 -7.82
N PRO A 140 -12.70 -5.39 -8.02
CA PRO A 140 -13.66 -5.96 -7.09
C PRO A 140 -13.07 -6.34 -5.73
N ILE A 141 -11.81 -6.83 -5.67
CA ILE A 141 -11.16 -7.18 -4.40
C ILE A 141 -10.85 -5.91 -3.60
N THR A 142 -10.29 -4.89 -4.26
CA THR A 142 -10.04 -3.59 -3.63
C THR A 142 -11.35 -2.97 -3.10
N THR A 143 -12.44 -3.05 -3.88
CA THR A 143 -13.75 -2.53 -3.47
C THR A 143 -14.25 -3.23 -2.20
N LYS A 144 -14.20 -4.56 -2.16
CA LYS A 144 -14.63 -5.35 -0.99
C LYS A 144 -13.82 -4.99 0.26
N LEU A 145 -12.49 -4.97 0.15
CA LEU A 145 -11.59 -4.65 1.26
C LEU A 145 -11.79 -3.22 1.76
N ARG A 146 -11.92 -2.27 0.84
CA ARG A 146 -12.19 -0.87 1.17
C ARG A 146 -13.49 -0.70 1.93
N THR A 147 -14.61 -1.21 1.39
CA THR A 147 -15.93 -1.06 2.00
C THR A 147 -15.96 -1.68 3.40
N PHE A 148 -15.42 -2.90 3.53
CA PHE A 148 -15.37 -3.58 4.82
C PHE A 148 -14.52 -2.80 5.84
N TYR A 149 -13.33 -2.34 5.45
CA TYR A 149 -12.43 -1.57 6.31
C TYR A 149 -13.06 -0.24 6.74
N GLU A 150 -13.74 0.47 5.81
CA GLU A 150 -14.46 1.70 6.13
C GLU A 150 -15.56 1.48 7.18
N ASP A 151 -16.28 0.38 7.13
CA ASP A 151 -17.30 0.05 8.14
C ASP A 151 -16.66 -0.30 9.49
N VAL A 152 -15.51 -0.98 9.49
CA VAL A 152 -14.77 -1.29 10.72
C VAL A 152 -14.30 0.00 11.40
N VAL A 153 -13.59 0.89 10.69
CA VAL A 153 -13.02 2.10 11.29
C VAL A 153 -14.07 3.15 11.69
N ARG A 154 -15.29 3.03 11.19
CA ARG A 154 -16.44 3.86 11.59
C ARG A 154 -17.30 3.24 12.68
N GLY A 155 -16.87 2.12 13.27
CA GLY A 155 -17.59 1.43 14.33
C GLY A 155 -18.90 0.75 13.91
N LYS A 156 -19.14 0.59 12.60
CA LYS A 156 -20.36 -0.04 12.08
C LYS A 156 -20.29 -1.58 12.10
N ASN A 157 -19.10 -2.14 12.28
CA ASN A 157 -18.87 -3.59 12.32
C ASN A 157 -18.59 -4.04 13.75
N SER A 158 -19.58 -4.64 14.41
CA SER A 158 -19.49 -5.08 15.81
C SER A 158 -18.45 -6.18 16.03
N LYS A 159 -18.15 -7.03 15.02
CA LYS A 159 -17.12 -8.07 15.10
C LYS A 159 -15.72 -7.50 15.36
N TYR A 160 -15.47 -6.29 14.91
CA TYR A 160 -14.20 -5.57 15.03
C TYR A 160 -14.28 -4.35 15.97
N ALA A 161 -15.28 -4.32 16.85
CA ALA A 161 -15.46 -3.19 17.78
C ALA A 161 -14.23 -2.95 18.68
N ASN A 162 -13.48 -4.01 18.99
CA ASN A 162 -12.24 -3.94 19.77
C ASN A 162 -11.07 -3.24 19.05
N TRP A 163 -11.19 -2.96 17.75
CA TRP A 163 -10.21 -2.16 17.02
C TRP A 163 -10.43 -0.66 17.18
N ASN A 164 -11.57 -0.26 17.73
CA ASN A 164 -11.95 1.13 17.90
C ASN A 164 -11.98 1.50 19.38
N VAL A 165 -11.55 2.70 19.69
CA VAL A 165 -11.68 3.30 21.01
C VAL A 165 -12.55 4.54 20.88
N GLU A 166 -13.67 4.57 21.62
CA GLU A 166 -14.54 5.75 21.64
C GLU A 166 -13.83 6.91 22.35
N VAL A 167 -13.73 8.03 21.66
CA VAL A 167 -13.18 9.27 22.20
C VAL A 167 -14.34 10.06 22.81
N LYS A 168 -14.29 10.26 24.14
CA LYS A 168 -15.26 11.06 24.90
C LYS A 168 -14.88 12.52 24.89
#